data_60b284a686f130f938c3ad7d8ee0dac6
#
_entry.id   60b284a686f130f938c3ad7d8ee0dac6
#
_cell.length_a   1.000
_cell.length_b   1.000
_cell.length_c   1.000
_cell.angle_alpha   90.00
_cell.angle_beta   90.00
_cell.angle_gamma   90.00
#
_symmetry.space_group_name_H-M   'P 1'
#
loop_
_entity.id
_entity.type
_entity.pdbx_description
1 polymer ?
#
loop_
_entity_poly.entity_id
_entity_poly.type
_entity_poly.pdbx_seq_one_letter_code
_entity_poly.pdbx_strand_id
1 'polypeptide(L)'
;MLTQRNAACQRIETSTNSGAKSKLLPALCLGEMFATVGISHLTTSRQHLSSPQVVVVADGKGNGYRLTGSVPWATGVAIADMLVTGGSLTDGRQILAVIPTSRAGVKLQAPTSLMGLSSSQTSVVELDDVFVSAEEILHGPVARVISSAAGGRAGSLTTSAVAIGTAQGTLRMFREEVDRRPELAEFVEPLQQKARTLITMLRQSAEESADSIVPAAEEIRQRANSLVLRSAQAWLAATKGAGYIAGHPAERAVRESMFFLVWSCPQQVLAANLRELSCAVH
;
A
#
# COMPACT_ATOMS: atom_id res chain seq x y z
N MET A 1 5.28 1.52 -7.34
CA MET A 1 4.33 2.05 -8.34
C MET A 1 3.34 1.01 -8.85
N LEU A 2 3.74 -0.18 -9.29
CA LEU A 2 2.80 -1.22 -9.80
C LEU A 2 1.68 -1.57 -8.81
N THR A 3 1.97 -1.66 -7.52
CA THR A 3 0.97 -1.94 -6.48
C THR A 3 -0.08 -0.84 -6.36
N GLN A 4 0.30 0.41 -6.54
CA GLN A 4 -0.64 1.54 -6.48
C GLN A 4 -1.52 1.60 -7.72
N ARG A 5 -0.93 1.35 -8.90
CA ARG A 5 -1.71 1.19 -10.14
C ARG A 5 -2.72 0.04 -10.02
N ASN A 6 -2.28 -1.12 -9.53
CA ASN A 6 -3.17 -2.25 -9.32
C ASN A 6 -4.31 -1.91 -8.33
N ALA A 7 -3.99 -1.22 -7.23
CA ALA A 7 -4.99 -0.76 -6.28
C ALA A 7 -5.99 0.21 -6.92
N ALA A 8 -5.55 1.14 -7.78
CA ALA A 8 -6.43 2.03 -8.52
C ALA A 8 -7.35 1.26 -9.48
N CYS A 9 -6.79 0.35 -10.27
CA CYS A 9 -7.57 -0.50 -11.19
C CYS A 9 -8.63 -1.32 -10.44
N GLN A 10 -8.27 -1.93 -9.30
CA GLN A 10 -9.22 -2.69 -8.47
C GLN A 10 -10.36 -1.81 -7.93
N ARG A 11 -10.06 -0.56 -7.49
CA ARG A 11 -11.09 0.37 -7.03
C ARG A 11 -12.03 0.80 -8.14
N ILE A 12 -11.54 0.97 -9.35
CA ILE A 12 -12.35 1.28 -10.53
C ILE A 12 -13.17 0.05 -10.92
N GLU A 13 -12.55 -1.13 -10.97
CA GLU A 13 -13.21 -2.38 -11.36
C GLU A 13 -14.35 -2.75 -10.42
N THR A 14 -14.16 -2.64 -9.10
CA THR A 14 -15.19 -2.95 -8.10
C THR A 14 -16.24 -1.85 -7.93
N SER A 15 -16.10 -0.72 -8.61
CA SER A 15 -17.06 0.38 -8.57
C SER A 15 -18.43 -0.05 -9.14
N THR A 16 -19.49 0.57 -8.63
CA THR A 16 -20.84 0.48 -9.23
C THR A 16 -20.98 1.40 -10.45
N ASN A 17 -20.03 2.29 -10.70
CA ASN A 17 -20.04 3.22 -11.83
C ASN A 17 -19.54 2.55 -13.10
N SER A 18 -20.47 2.02 -13.91
CA SER A 18 -20.15 1.35 -15.19
C SER A 18 -19.48 2.31 -16.20
N GLY A 19 -19.84 3.61 -16.20
CA GLY A 19 -19.24 4.63 -17.05
C GLY A 19 -17.76 4.83 -16.76
N ALA A 20 -17.38 4.95 -15.49
CA ALA A 20 -15.97 5.04 -15.09
C ALA A 20 -15.19 3.78 -15.49
N LYS A 21 -15.76 2.59 -15.31
CA LYS A 21 -15.13 1.33 -15.73
C LYS A 21 -14.83 1.30 -17.22
N SER A 22 -15.86 1.49 -18.04
CA SER A 22 -15.74 1.39 -19.49
C SER A 22 -14.80 2.44 -20.08
N LYS A 23 -14.73 3.62 -19.45
CA LYS A 23 -13.87 4.71 -19.89
C LYS A 23 -12.40 4.53 -19.51
N LEU A 24 -12.12 4.02 -18.30
CA LEU A 24 -10.77 4.05 -17.73
C LEU A 24 -10.04 2.71 -17.79
N LEU A 25 -10.72 1.59 -17.55
CA LEU A 25 -10.05 0.29 -17.44
C LEU A 25 -9.31 -0.13 -18.73
N PRO A 26 -9.83 0.06 -19.95
CA PRO A 26 -9.10 -0.33 -21.16
C PRO A 26 -7.73 0.34 -21.26
N ALA A 27 -7.68 1.66 -21.16
CA ALA A 27 -6.42 2.42 -21.24
C ALA A 27 -5.46 2.10 -20.08
N LEU A 28 -5.99 1.89 -18.86
CA LEU A 28 -5.21 1.45 -17.71
C LEU A 28 -4.64 0.04 -17.92
N CYS A 29 -5.39 -0.89 -18.46
CA CYS A 29 -4.92 -2.26 -18.74
C CYS A 29 -3.86 -2.31 -19.83
N LEU A 30 -4.00 -1.51 -20.87
CA LEU A 30 -3.04 -1.40 -21.96
C LEU A 30 -1.77 -0.61 -21.57
N GLY A 31 -1.79 0.09 -20.43
CA GLY A 31 -0.66 0.93 -20.01
C GLY A 31 -0.58 2.28 -20.72
N GLU A 32 -1.62 2.67 -21.42
CA GLU A 32 -1.77 3.97 -22.09
C GLU A 32 -2.06 5.10 -21.09
N MET A 33 -2.54 4.74 -19.90
CA MET A 33 -2.84 5.62 -18.78
C MET A 33 -2.27 5.05 -17.49
N PHE A 34 -1.82 5.91 -16.60
CA PHE A 34 -1.37 5.54 -15.26
C PHE A 34 -2.28 6.16 -14.19
N ALA A 35 -2.78 5.33 -13.30
CA ALA A 35 -3.54 5.76 -12.14
C ALA A 35 -2.83 5.36 -10.84
N THR A 36 -2.95 6.21 -9.83
CA THR A 36 -2.47 5.92 -8.47
C THR A 36 -3.58 6.11 -7.45
N VAL A 37 -3.34 5.67 -6.22
CA VAL A 37 -4.27 5.86 -5.09
C VAL A 37 -3.70 6.78 -4.03
N GLY A 38 -4.54 7.65 -3.48
CA GLY A 38 -4.28 8.45 -2.29
C GLY A 38 -5.46 8.31 -1.33
N ILE A 39 -5.52 7.23 -0.54
CA ILE A 39 -6.69 6.84 0.28
C ILE A 39 -6.36 6.59 1.76
N SER A 40 -5.12 6.82 2.19
CA SER A 40 -4.68 6.53 3.56
C SER A 40 -5.48 7.30 4.62
N HIS A 41 -5.91 8.51 4.31
CA HIS A 41 -6.73 9.36 5.19
C HIS A 41 -8.18 8.87 5.35
N LEU A 42 -8.65 7.99 4.45
CA LEU A 42 -9.98 7.36 4.53
C LEU A 42 -9.94 6.03 5.31
N THR A 43 -8.77 5.56 5.70
CA THR A 43 -8.58 4.32 6.45
C THR A 43 -8.55 4.57 7.95
N THR A 44 -8.53 3.49 8.73
CA THR A 44 -8.56 3.53 10.20
C THR A 44 -7.37 4.22 10.86
N SER A 45 -6.26 4.41 10.13
CA SER A 45 -5.03 4.95 10.68
C SER A 45 -5.12 6.40 11.18
N ARG A 46 -6.16 7.14 10.80
CA ARG A 46 -6.37 8.54 11.20
C ARG A 46 -7.75 8.83 11.83
N GLN A 47 -8.47 7.82 12.26
CA GLN A 47 -9.79 7.98 12.93
C GLN A 47 -9.71 8.70 14.28
N HIS A 48 -8.51 8.83 14.87
CA HIS A 48 -8.29 9.58 16.10
C HIS A 48 -8.22 11.11 15.89
N LEU A 49 -8.16 11.57 14.63
CA LEU A 49 -8.18 13.00 14.33
C LEU A 49 -9.61 13.53 14.38
N SER A 50 -9.79 14.66 15.02
CA SER A 50 -11.09 15.31 15.22
C SER A 50 -11.72 15.90 13.95
N SER A 51 -10.95 16.05 12.87
CA SER A 51 -11.40 16.59 11.59
C SER A 51 -10.89 15.76 10.41
N PRO A 52 -11.71 15.58 9.34
CA PRO A 52 -11.26 14.88 8.14
C PRO A 52 -10.16 15.67 7.42
N GLN A 53 -9.19 14.93 6.85
CA GLN A 53 -8.10 15.55 6.07
C GLN A 53 -8.58 16.10 4.72
N VAL A 54 -9.60 15.49 4.15
CA VAL A 54 -10.30 15.96 2.95
C VAL A 54 -11.78 16.06 3.28
N VAL A 55 -12.27 17.28 3.24
CA VAL A 55 -13.68 17.62 3.44
C VAL A 55 -14.40 17.56 2.09
N VAL A 56 -15.57 16.98 2.09
CA VAL A 56 -16.44 16.87 0.93
C VAL A 56 -17.72 17.67 1.17
N VAL A 57 -18.06 18.53 0.23
CA VAL A 57 -19.30 19.29 0.23
C VAL A 57 -20.08 18.99 -1.04
N ALA A 58 -21.39 18.76 -0.95
CA ALA A 58 -22.23 18.60 -2.13
C ALA A 58 -22.21 19.89 -2.96
N ASP A 59 -22.05 19.76 -4.29
CA ASP A 59 -22.21 20.89 -5.18
C ASP A 59 -23.69 21.29 -5.20
N GLY A 60 -24.01 22.50 -4.78
CA GLY A 60 -25.39 22.95 -4.56
C GLY A 60 -26.35 22.83 -5.77
N LYS A 61 -25.82 22.39 -6.91
CA LYS A 61 -26.57 22.08 -8.14
C LYS A 61 -26.95 20.61 -8.28
N GLY A 62 -26.59 19.74 -7.34
CA GLY A 62 -26.87 18.31 -7.38
C GLY A 62 -26.02 17.50 -8.38
N ASN A 63 -25.00 18.10 -8.99
CA ASN A 63 -24.23 17.48 -10.07
C ASN A 63 -22.95 16.78 -9.60
N GLY A 64 -22.63 16.81 -8.31
CA GLY A 64 -21.40 16.23 -7.79
C GLY A 64 -21.00 16.78 -6.42
N TYR A 65 -19.71 16.79 -6.17
CA TYR A 65 -19.12 17.20 -4.91
C TYR A 65 -17.89 18.09 -5.13
N ARG A 66 -17.53 18.85 -4.09
CA ARG A 66 -16.30 19.61 -4.01
C ARG A 66 -15.43 19.07 -2.90
N LEU A 67 -14.15 18.88 -3.20
CA LEU A 67 -13.16 18.33 -2.31
C LEU A 67 -12.14 19.41 -1.93
N THR A 68 -11.92 19.59 -0.63
CA THR A 68 -10.92 20.52 -0.10
C THR A 68 -10.14 19.85 1.03
N GLY A 69 -8.81 19.92 0.96
CA GLY A 69 -7.93 19.36 1.99
C GLY A 69 -6.67 18.72 1.42
N SER A 70 -6.03 17.86 2.20
CA SER A 70 -4.74 17.29 1.88
C SER A 70 -4.78 15.76 1.83
N VAL A 71 -4.25 15.19 0.76
CA VAL A 71 -4.03 13.75 0.57
C VAL A 71 -2.55 13.46 0.88
N PRO A 72 -2.23 12.89 2.05
CA PRO A 72 -0.87 12.91 2.57
C PRO A 72 0.11 11.95 1.88
N TRP A 73 -0.39 10.91 1.23
CA TRP A 73 0.43 9.83 0.69
C TRP A 73 -0.07 9.38 -0.68
N ALA A 74 0.41 10.02 -1.73
CA ALA A 74 0.10 9.66 -3.12
C ALA A 74 1.39 9.25 -3.84
N THR A 75 1.63 7.95 -3.95
CA THR A 75 2.84 7.39 -4.55
C THR A 75 2.79 7.53 -6.07
N GLY A 76 3.84 8.11 -6.67
CA GLY A 76 3.97 8.27 -8.12
C GLY A 76 2.95 9.24 -8.73
N VAL A 77 2.34 10.10 -7.93
CA VAL A 77 1.29 11.00 -8.40
C VAL A 77 1.78 12.00 -9.45
N ALA A 78 3.06 12.38 -9.42
CA ALA A 78 3.65 13.32 -10.37
C ALA A 78 3.67 12.79 -11.83
N ILE A 79 3.60 11.47 -12.01
CA ILE A 79 3.54 10.83 -13.33
C ILE A 79 2.19 10.15 -13.58
N ALA A 80 1.23 10.30 -12.67
CA ALA A 80 -0.08 9.69 -12.82
C ALA A 80 -1.03 10.63 -13.58
N ASP A 81 -1.79 10.07 -14.50
CA ASP A 81 -2.87 10.78 -15.19
C ASP A 81 -4.10 10.92 -14.28
N MET A 82 -4.34 9.89 -13.45
CA MET A 82 -5.52 9.81 -12.59
C MET A 82 -5.13 9.51 -11.14
N LEU A 83 -5.84 10.16 -10.22
CA LEU A 83 -5.76 9.92 -8.77
C LEU A 83 -7.09 9.36 -8.28
N VAL A 84 -7.06 8.16 -7.70
CA VAL A 84 -8.18 7.61 -6.94
C VAL A 84 -8.05 8.09 -5.49
N THR A 85 -8.97 8.94 -5.07
CA THR A 85 -9.00 9.54 -3.74
C THR A 85 -10.44 9.82 -3.32
N GLY A 86 -10.63 10.46 -2.18
CA GLY A 86 -11.94 10.83 -1.70
C GLY A 86 -11.87 11.66 -0.42
N GLY A 87 -12.96 11.76 0.28
CA GLY A 87 -13.04 12.50 1.52
C GLY A 87 -14.31 12.21 2.30
N SER A 88 -14.51 12.92 3.40
CA SER A 88 -15.65 12.76 4.28
C SER A 88 -16.58 13.97 4.19
N LEU A 89 -17.87 13.70 4.14
CA LEU A 89 -18.93 14.70 4.30
C LEU A 89 -19.05 15.10 5.77
N THR A 90 -19.79 16.17 6.04
CA THR A 90 -20.06 16.68 7.40
C THR A 90 -20.83 15.71 8.28
N ASP A 91 -21.60 14.79 7.68
CA ASP A 91 -22.33 13.73 8.38
C ASP A 91 -21.50 12.46 8.62
N GLY A 92 -20.20 12.47 8.26
CA GLY A 92 -19.27 11.37 8.44
C GLY A 92 -19.29 10.31 7.34
N ARG A 93 -20.21 10.37 6.38
CA ARG A 93 -20.18 9.52 5.20
C ARG A 93 -18.98 9.89 4.31
N GLN A 94 -18.50 8.94 3.55
CA GLN A 94 -17.32 9.09 2.70
C GLN A 94 -17.68 8.80 1.25
N ILE A 95 -16.97 9.47 0.34
CA ILE A 95 -16.96 9.14 -1.08
C ILE A 95 -15.57 8.71 -1.53
N LEU A 96 -15.52 7.90 -2.57
CA LEU A 96 -14.33 7.58 -3.34
C LEU A 96 -14.56 8.00 -4.78
N ALA A 97 -13.60 8.69 -5.36
CA ALA A 97 -13.68 9.22 -6.70
C ALA A 97 -12.38 8.99 -7.47
N VAL A 98 -12.43 9.11 -8.79
CA VAL A 98 -11.27 9.14 -9.67
C VAL A 98 -11.21 10.50 -10.35
N ILE A 99 -10.10 11.22 -10.17
CA ILE A 99 -9.92 12.58 -10.67
C ILE A 99 -8.64 12.69 -11.52
N PRO A 100 -8.64 13.43 -12.62
CA PRO A 100 -7.40 13.77 -13.33
C PRO A 100 -6.45 14.56 -12.43
N THR A 101 -5.17 14.19 -12.44
CA THR A 101 -4.14 14.92 -11.68
C THR A 101 -3.92 16.35 -12.19
N SER A 102 -4.27 16.61 -13.45
CA SER A 102 -4.21 17.92 -14.11
C SER A 102 -5.41 18.81 -13.84
N ARG A 103 -6.40 18.36 -13.04
CA ARG A 103 -7.61 19.12 -12.77
C ARG A 103 -7.30 20.43 -12.02
N ALA A 104 -8.03 21.51 -12.35
CA ALA A 104 -7.96 22.76 -11.61
C ALA A 104 -8.25 22.52 -10.12
N GLY A 105 -7.41 23.09 -9.25
CA GLY A 105 -7.47 22.90 -7.80
C GLY A 105 -6.66 21.70 -7.28
N VAL A 106 -6.18 20.78 -8.13
CA VAL A 106 -5.24 19.72 -7.74
C VAL A 106 -3.82 20.28 -7.78
N LYS A 107 -3.14 20.30 -6.64
CA LYS A 107 -1.78 20.83 -6.49
C LYS A 107 -0.86 19.74 -5.97
N LEU A 108 0.09 19.30 -6.79
CA LEU A 108 1.07 18.30 -6.44
C LEU A 108 2.24 18.95 -5.73
N GLN A 109 2.56 18.49 -4.52
CA GLN A 109 3.74 18.94 -3.78
C GLN A 109 5.00 18.22 -4.26
N ALA A 110 6.16 18.77 -3.94
CA ALA A 110 7.43 18.07 -4.16
C ALA A 110 7.44 16.72 -3.45
N PRO A 111 8.15 15.70 -3.99
CA PRO A 111 8.26 14.39 -3.35
C PRO A 111 8.76 14.51 -1.91
N THR A 112 8.09 13.79 -1.01
CA THR A 112 8.48 13.73 0.41
C THR A 112 9.81 12.99 0.55
N SER A 113 10.74 13.53 1.33
CA SER A 113 11.98 12.84 1.68
C SER A 113 11.65 11.65 2.58
N LEU A 114 11.89 10.45 2.09
CA LEU A 114 11.62 9.19 2.78
C LEU A 114 12.93 8.50 3.19
N MET A 115 12.91 7.73 4.26
CA MET A 115 14.04 6.92 4.72
C MET A 115 14.48 5.89 3.67
N GLY A 116 13.55 5.39 2.86
CA GLY A 116 13.79 4.46 1.76
C GLY A 116 12.74 4.65 0.67
N LEU A 117 12.89 3.94 -0.47
CA LEU A 117 11.94 3.97 -1.58
C LEU A 117 11.74 5.38 -2.20
N SER A 118 12.77 6.22 -2.22
CA SER A 118 12.70 7.58 -2.77
C SER A 118 12.25 7.62 -4.23
N SER A 119 12.59 6.57 -5.02
CA SER A 119 12.13 6.40 -6.39
C SER A 119 10.61 6.20 -6.53
N SER A 120 9.89 5.99 -5.42
CA SER A 120 8.44 5.95 -5.41
C SER A 120 7.78 7.30 -5.70
N GLN A 121 8.52 8.39 -5.58
CA GLN A 121 8.04 9.76 -5.79
C GLN A 121 6.72 10.03 -5.06
N THR A 122 6.67 9.60 -3.78
CA THR A 122 5.48 9.79 -2.93
C THR A 122 5.38 11.25 -2.52
N SER A 123 4.24 11.85 -2.75
CA SER A 123 3.97 13.28 -2.50
C SER A 123 2.68 13.49 -1.74
N VAL A 124 2.54 14.70 -1.23
CA VAL A 124 1.26 15.24 -0.77
C VAL A 124 0.53 15.85 -1.96
N VAL A 125 -0.78 15.65 -2.02
CA VAL A 125 -1.65 16.34 -2.99
C VAL A 125 -2.61 17.24 -2.22
N GLU A 126 -2.56 18.53 -2.50
CA GLU A 126 -3.52 19.49 -1.99
C GLU A 126 -4.70 19.62 -2.95
N LEU A 127 -5.89 19.56 -2.39
CA LEU A 127 -7.15 19.73 -3.10
C LEU A 127 -7.77 21.08 -2.67
N ASP A 128 -7.93 21.98 -3.61
CA ASP A 128 -8.43 23.32 -3.40
C ASP A 128 -9.74 23.48 -4.19
N ASP A 129 -10.86 23.23 -3.52
CA ASP A 129 -12.21 23.31 -4.09
C ASP A 129 -12.37 22.48 -5.39
N VAL A 130 -11.80 21.28 -5.42
CA VAL A 130 -11.80 20.41 -6.60
C VAL A 130 -13.20 19.85 -6.85
N PHE A 131 -13.81 20.24 -7.97
CA PHE A 131 -15.10 19.68 -8.39
C PHE A 131 -14.96 18.26 -8.92
N VAL A 132 -15.82 17.37 -8.45
CA VAL A 132 -15.95 15.96 -8.87
C VAL A 132 -17.39 15.71 -9.29
N SER A 133 -17.58 15.35 -10.54
CA SER A 133 -18.91 15.03 -11.08
C SER A 133 -19.44 13.69 -10.58
N ALA A 134 -20.73 13.46 -10.68
CA ALA A 134 -21.34 12.17 -10.36
C ALA A 134 -20.73 11.00 -11.17
N GLU A 135 -20.29 11.26 -12.40
CA GLU A 135 -19.65 10.26 -13.28
C GLU A 135 -18.25 9.85 -12.81
N GLU A 136 -17.62 10.63 -11.92
CA GLU A 136 -16.27 10.35 -11.37
C GLU A 136 -16.34 9.69 -10.00
N ILE A 137 -17.52 9.61 -9.40
CA ILE A 137 -17.71 8.90 -8.13
C ILE A 137 -17.63 7.40 -8.37
N LEU A 138 -16.70 6.75 -7.70
CA LEU A 138 -16.54 5.29 -7.75
C LEU A 138 -17.44 4.61 -6.71
N HIS A 139 -17.49 5.16 -5.49
CA HIS A 139 -18.27 4.61 -4.38
C HIS A 139 -18.74 5.70 -3.43
N GLY A 140 -19.87 5.47 -2.79
CA GLY A 140 -20.42 6.32 -1.73
C GLY A 140 -21.50 7.29 -2.25
N PRO A 141 -22.03 8.13 -1.33
CA PRO A 141 -21.61 8.33 0.08
C PRO A 141 -22.02 7.18 1.01
N VAL A 142 -21.06 6.60 1.72
CA VAL A 142 -21.27 5.52 2.72
C VAL A 142 -20.35 5.71 3.92
N ALA A 143 -20.66 5.08 5.06
CA ALA A 143 -19.94 5.30 6.31
C ALA A 143 -18.43 4.93 6.25
N ARG A 144 -18.04 3.91 5.50
CA ARG A 144 -16.66 3.40 5.38
C ARG A 144 -16.40 2.98 3.95
N VAL A 145 -16.16 3.94 3.08
CA VAL A 145 -16.05 3.69 1.63
C VAL A 145 -14.95 2.70 1.25
N ILE A 146 -13.85 2.64 2.01
CA ILE A 146 -12.74 1.74 1.71
C ILE A 146 -13.07 0.28 2.06
N SER A 147 -13.81 0.04 3.14
CA SER A 147 -14.16 -1.30 3.59
C SER A 147 -15.47 -1.82 2.99
N SER A 148 -16.36 -0.92 2.54
CA SER A 148 -17.63 -1.28 1.89
C SER A 148 -17.45 -1.66 0.41
N ALA A 149 -16.38 -1.20 -0.24
CA ALA A 149 -16.05 -1.61 -1.59
C ALA A 149 -15.50 -3.05 -1.60
N ALA A 150 -16.05 -3.91 -2.45
CA ALA A 150 -15.50 -5.25 -2.68
C ALA A 150 -14.01 -5.14 -3.04
N GLY A 151 -13.14 -5.93 -2.44
CA GLY A 151 -11.69 -5.88 -2.66
C GLY A 151 -10.86 -5.43 -1.46
N GLY A 152 -11.47 -5.10 -0.31
CA GLY A 152 -10.75 -4.76 0.93
C GLY A 152 -9.83 -5.87 1.44
N ARG A 153 -10.12 -7.15 1.14
CA ARG A 153 -9.28 -8.31 1.46
C ARG A 153 -8.07 -8.45 0.52
N ALA A 154 -8.22 -8.13 -0.78
CA ALA A 154 -7.16 -8.27 -1.77
C ALA A 154 -5.92 -7.39 -1.47
N GLY A 155 -6.09 -6.21 -0.88
CA GLY A 155 -4.98 -5.32 -0.52
C GLY A 155 -3.99 -5.93 0.48
N SER A 156 -4.45 -6.80 1.39
CA SER A 156 -3.57 -7.47 2.36
C SER A 156 -2.68 -8.53 1.69
N LEU A 157 -3.20 -9.35 0.80
CA LEU A 157 -2.42 -10.37 0.08
C LEU A 157 -1.39 -9.76 -0.86
N THR A 158 -1.76 -8.72 -1.61
CA THR A 158 -0.84 -7.99 -2.49
C THR A 158 0.33 -7.40 -1.70
N THR A 159 0.06 -6.80 -0.55
CA THR A 159 1.12 -6.23 0.31
C THR A 159 2.02 -7.33 0.86
N SER A 160 1.44 -8.46 1.27
CA SER A 160 2.18 -9.64 1.72
C SER A 160 3.06 -10.22 0.62
N ALA A 161 2.55 -10.30 -0.61
CA ALA A 161 3.33 -10.75 -1.77
C ALA A 161 4.57 -9.87 -2.01
N VAL A 162 4.42 -8.55 -1.90
CA VAL A 162 5.55 -7.62 -2.04
C VAL A 162 6.56 -7.80 -0.91
N ALA A 163 6.11 -7.96 0.34
CA ALA A 163 7.00 -8.22 1.49
C ALA A 163 7.79 -9.52 1.31
N ILE A 164 7.12 -10.59 0.92
CA ILE A 164 7.76 -11.90 0.66
C ILE A 164 8.77 -11.79 -0.49
N GLY A 165 8.39 -11.13 -1.59
CA GLY A 165 9.28 -10.92 -2.73
C GLY A 165 10.53 -10.09 -2.38
N THR A 166 10.35 -9.05 -1.56
CA THR A 166 11.47 -8.26 -1.03
C THR A 166 12.39 -9.11 -0.16
N ALA A 167 11.82 -9.92 0.74
CA ALA A 167 12.59 -10.85 1.56
C ALA A 167 13.37 -11.86 0.70
N GLN A 168 12.75 -12.43 -0.33
CA GLN A 168 13.42 -13.35 -1.25
C GLN A 168 14.61 -12.68 -1.98
N GLY A 169 14.43 -11.44 -2.44
CA GLY A 169 15.51 -10.66 -3.04
C GLY A 169 16.69 -10.50 -2.08
N THR A 170 16.39 -10.10 -0.83
CA THR A 170 17.39 -9.98 0.23
C THR A 170 18.09 -11.30 0.55
N LEU A 171 17.33 -12.40 0.67
CA LEU A 171 17.88 -13.73 0.95
C LEU A 171 18.74 -14.27 -0.19
N ARG A 172 18.45 -13.91 -1.45
CA ARG A 172 19.32 -14.24 -2.57
C ARG A 172 20.68 -13.56 -2.44
N MET A 173 20.70 -12.26 -2.14
CA MET A 173 21.94 -11.53 -1.89
C MET A 173 22.70 -12.06 -0.66
N PHE A 174 21.98 -12.44 0.39
CA PHE A 174 22.58 -13.08 1.55
C PHE A 174 23.21 -14.44 1.19
N ARG A 175 22.59 -15.21 0.30
CA ARG A 175 23.14 -16.49 -0.16
C ARG A 175 24.48 -16.32 -0.88
N GLU A 176 24.70 -15.23 -1.61
CA GLU A 176 26.00 -14.92 -2.23
C GLU A 176 27.11 -14.74 -1.19
N GLU A 177 26.79 -14.31 0.04
CA GLU A 177 27.75 -14.27 1.14
C GLU A 177 28.09 -15.68 1.66
N VAL A 178 27.16 -16.62 1.61
CA VAL A 178 27.38 -18.03 1.99
C VAL A 178 28.40 -18.70 1.07
N ASP A 179 28.41 -18.34 -0.22
CA ASP A 179 29.38 -18.88 -1.17
C ASP A 179 30.84 -18.52 -0.79
N ARG A 180 31.00 -17.40 -0.08
CA ARG A 180 32.30 -16.95 0.44
C ARG A 180 32.56 -17.41 1.88
N ARG A 181 31.49 -17.64 2.64
CA ARG A 181 31.51 -17.97 4.08
C ARG A 181 30.46 -19.04 4.37
N PRO A 182 30.79 -20.34 4.11
CA PRO A 182 29.81 -21.44 4.21
C PRO A 182 29.15 -21.59 5.59
N GLU A 183 29.81 -21.14 6.65
CA GLU A 183 29.27 -21.14 8.02
C GLU A 183 27.99 -20.29 8.17
N LEU A 184 27.74 -19.38 7.25
CA LEU A 184 26.53 -18.55 7.27
C LEU A 184 25.27 -19.31 6.78
N ALA A 185 25.42 -20.52 6.21
CA ALA A 185 24.31 -21.30 5.69
C ALA A 185 23.27 -21.61 6.79
N GLU A 186 23.72 -21.93 8.00
CA GLU A 186 22.84 -22.22 9.14
C GLU A 186 21.88 -21.06 9.49
N PHE A 187 22.21 -19.82 9.16
CA PHE A 187 21.38 -18.63 9.42
C PHE A 187 20.45 -18.29 8.24
N VAL A 188 20.88 -18.53 7.01
CA VAL A 188 20.12 -18.23 5.80
C VAL A 188 19.04 -19.26 5.53
N GLU A 189 19.33 -20.56 5.70
CA GLU A 189 18.43 -21.66 5.35
C GLU A 189 17.08 -21.62 6.08
N PRO A 190 17.00 -21.35 7.39
CA PRO A 190 15.73 -21.22 8.09
C PRO A 190 14.86 -20.06 7.56
N LEU A 191 15.47 -18.94 7.17
CA LEU A 191 14.76 -17.81 6.60
C LEU A 191 14.23 -18.13 5.19
N GLN A 192 15.02 -18.83 4.37
CA GLN A 192 14.57 -19.30 3.07
C GLN A 192 13.42 -20.31 3.20
N GLN A 193 13.46 -21.20 4.20
CA GLN A 193 12.36 -22.12 4.45
C GLN A 193 11.08 -21.39 4.84
N LYS A 194 11.17 -20.36 5.72
CA LYS A 194 10.03 -19.50 6.06
C LYS A 194 9.46 -18.81 4.83
N ALA A 195 10.31 -18.32 3.92
CA ALA A 195 9.87 -17.70 2.68
C ALA A 195 9.09 -18.69 1.80
N ARG A 196 9.57 -19.92 1.63
CA ARG A 196 8.87 -20.97 0.87
C ARG A 196 7.50 -21.30 1.47
N THR A 197 7.43 -21.48 2.78
CA THR A 197 6.16 -21.71 3.49
C THR A 197 5.17 -20.57 3.26
N LEU A 198 5.61 -19.32 3.38
CA LEU A 198 4.76 -18.16 3.16
C LEU A 198 4.25 -18.03 1.72
N ILE A 199 5.05 -18.40 0.73
CA ILE A 199 4.60 -18.45 -0.67
C ILE A 199 3.48 -19.46 -0.85
N THR A 200 3.61 -20.65 -0.24
CA THR A 200 2.56 -21.67 -0.29
C THR A 200 1.27 -21.16 0.37
N MET A 201 1.37 -20.59 1.56
CA MET A 201 0.22 -20.00 2.27
C MET A 201 -0.44 -18.88 1.45
N LEU A 202 0.36 -18.01 0.82
CA LEU A 202 -0.14 -16.91 -0.01
C LEU A 202 -0.91 -17.43 -1.23
N ARG A 203 -0.38 -18.46 -1.90
CA ARG A 203 -1.05 -19.10 -3.04
C ARG A 203 -2.36 -19.75 -2.64
N GLN A 204 -2.34 -20.55 -1.57
CA GLN A 204 -3.56 -21.16 -1.03
C GLN A 204 -4.63 -20.13 -0.71
N SER A 205 -4.25 -19.01 -0.07
CA SER A 205 -5.19 -17.93 0.26
C SER A 205 -5.66 -17.13 -0.96
N ALA A 206 -4.92 -17.15 -2.07
CA ALA A 206 -5.30 -16.47 -3.32
C ALA A 206 -6.22 -17.34 -4.21
N GLU A 207 -6.11 -18.67 -4.08
CA GLU A 207 -6.88 -19.67 -4.86
C GLU A 207 -8.18 -20.09 -4.14
N GLU A 208 -8.59 -19.38 -3.10
CA GLU A 208 -9.67 -19.73 -2.17
C GLU A 208 -10.96 -20.11 -2.91
N SER A 209 -11.40 -21.36 -2.72
CA SER A 209 -12.78 -21.80 -2.94
C SER A 209 -13.56 -21.75 -1.62
N ALA A 210 -14.88 -21.57 -1.67
CA ALA A 210 -15.73 -21.33 -0.51
C ALA A 210 -15.64 -22.37 0.64
N ASP A 211 -15.07 -23.55 0.38
CA ASP A 211 -15.05 -24.71 1.28
C ASP A 211 -13.66 -25.01 1.90
N SER A 212 -12.62 -24.20 1.62
CA SER A 212 -11.27 -24.49 2.11
C SER A 212 -10.88 -23.69 3.35
N ILE A 213 -10.29 -24.35 4.35
CA ILE A 213 -9.64 -23.70 5.49
C ILE A 213 -8.31 -23.11 4.97
N VAL A 214 -8.29 -21.81 4.75
CA VAL A 214 -7.11 -21.08 4.29
C VAL A 214 -6.52 -20.21 5.40
N PRO A 215 -5.20 -19.99 5.41
CA PRO A 215 -4.58 -19.09 6.34
C PRO A 215 -5.16 -17.67 6.23
N ALA A 216 -5.43 -17.04 7.37
CA ALA A 216 -5.97 -15.69 7.38
C ALA A 216 -4.97 -14.72 6.74
N ALA A 217 -5.47 -13.83 5.87
CA ALA A 217 -4.62 -12.84 5.18
C ALA A 217 -3.78 -12.00 6.15
N GLU A 218 -4.31 -11.75 7.35
CA GLU A 218 -3.62 -11.03 8.43
C GLU A 218 -2.44 -11.83 8.99
N GLU A 219 -2.57 -13.15 9.17
CA GLU A 219 -1.49 -14.03 9.60
C GLU A 219 -0.35 -14.05 8.58
N ILE A 220 -0.69 -14.20 7.30
CA ILE A 220 0.30 -14.14 6.20
C ILE A 220 1.01 -12.79 6.23
N ARG A 221 0.28 -11.70 6.45
CA ARG A 221 0.83 -10.35 6.52
C ARG A 221 1.82 -10.18 7.67
N GLN A 222 1.48 -10.62 8.87
CA GLN A 222 2.35 -10.55 10.04
C GLN A 222 3.64 -11.32 9.82
N ARG A 223 3.52 -12.57 9.35
CA ARG A 223 4.69 -13.43 9.06
C ARG A 223 5.56 -12.86 7.94
N ALA A 224 4.95 -12.26 6.91
CA ALA A 224 5.68 -11.62 5.81
C ALA A 224 6.44 -10.38 6.27
N ASN A 225 5.83 -9.54 7.13
CA ASN A 225 6.50 -8.40 7.74
C ASN A 225 7.70 -8.85 8.60
N SER A 226 7.51 -9.85 9.47
CA SER A 226 8.58 -10.43 10.28
C SER A 226 9.72 -10.95 9.40
N LEU A 227 9.40 -11.71 8.35
CA LEU A 227 10.40 -12.27 7.45
C LEU A 227 11.23 -11.19 6.76
N VAL A 228 10.60 -10.16 6.17
CA VAL A 228 11.33 -9.13 5.43
C VAL A 228 12.26 -8.33 6.32
N LEU A 229 11.82 -7.98 7.54
CA LEU A 229 12.63 -7.27 8.53
C LEU A 229 13.83 -8.12 8.98
N ARG A 230 13.58 -9.36 9.39
CA ARG A 230 14.62 -10.28 9.88
C ARG A 230 15.63 -10.63 8.80
N SER A 231 15.18 -10.85 7.56
CA SER A 231 16.08 -11.14 6.44
C SER A 231 17.03 -9.98 6.15
N ALA A 232 16.53 -8.74 6.18
CA ALA A 232 17.36 -7.56 5.95
C ALA A 232 18.38 -7.34 7.07
N GLN A 233 17.95 -7.47 8.33
CA GLN A 233 18.82 -7.33 9.49
C GLN A 233 19.87 -8.44 9.57
N ALA A 234 19.50 -9.69 9.28
CA ALA A 234 20.43 -10.81 9.27
C ALA A 234 21.52 -10.62 8.19
N TRP A 235 21.13 -10.20 6.99
CA TRP A 235 22.10 -9.90 5.94
C TRP A 235 23.02 -8.73 6.31
N LEU A 236 22.47 -7.64 6.87
CA LEU A 236 23.29 -6.53 7.37
C LEU A 236 24.31 -7.03 8.42
N ALA A 237 23.89 -7.82 9.38
CA ALA A 237 24.77 -8.39 10.40
C ALA A 237 25.86 -9.27 9.77
N ALA A 238 25.50 -10.09 8.78
CA ALA A 238 26.46 -10.93 8.06
C ALA A 238 27.51 -10.13 7.29
N THR A 239 27.14 -8.99 6.72
CA THR A 239 28.07 -8.10 6.00
C THR A 239 28.94 -7.23 6.92
N LYS A 240 28.65 -7.24 8.22
CA LYS A 240 29.40 -6.46 9.25
C LYS A 240 29.46 -4.96 8.90
N GLY A 241 30.56 -4.30 9.24
CA GLY A 241 30.73 -2.87 9.00
C GLY A 241 30.62 -2.43 7.53
N ALA A 242 30.98 -3.29 6.60
CA ALA A 242 30.82 -3.00 5.17
C ALA A 242 29.35 -2.77 4.79
N GLY A 243 28.46 -3.58 5.34
CA GLY A 243 27.01 -3.45 5.11
C GLY A 243 26.38 -2.17 5.66
N TYR A 244 27.05 -1.50 6.59
CA TYR A 244 26.56 -0.27 7.22
C TYR A 244 26.97 1.02 6.47
N ILE A 245 27.78 0.87 5.41
CA ILE A 245 28.21 2.02 4.58
C ILE A 245 27.02 2.45 3.71
N ALA A 246 26.76 3.76 3.65
CA ALA A 246 25.71 4.33 2.83
C ALA A 246 25.87 3.93 1.36
N GLY A 247 24.79 3.45 0.76
CA GLY A 247 24.75 2.92 -0.61
C GLY A 247 25.06 1.43 -0.73
N HIS A 248 25.48 0.74 0.34
CA HIS A 248 25.61 -0.70 0.33
C HIS A 248 24.24 -1.38 0.20
N PRO A 249 24.08 -2.46 -0.59
CA PRO A 249 22.78 -3.11 -0.77
C PRO A 249 22.12 -3.60 0.53
N ALA A 250 22.90 -4.06 1.52
CA ALA A 250 22.35 -4.50 2.82
C ALA A 250 21.78 -3.34 3.64
N GLU A 251 22.44 -2.18 3.64
CA GLU A 251 21.96 -0.95 4.26
C GLU A 251 20.61 -0.54 3.62
N ARG A 252 20.55 -0.55 2.29
CA ARG A 252 19.33 -0.24 1.56
C ARG A 252 18.21 -1.24 1.88
N ALA A 253 18.51 -2.53 1.92
CA ALA A 253 17.53 -3.56 2.26
C ALA A 253 16.90 -3.32 3.65
N VAL A 254 17.70 -2.91 4.64
CA VAL A 254 17.17 -2.56 5.97
C VAL A 254 16.22 -1.37 5.89
N ARG A 255 16.63 -0.26 5.27
CA ARG A 255 15.76 0.92 5.14
C ARG A 255 14.45 0.61 4.40
N GLU A 256 14.52 -0.14 3.29
CA GLU A 256 13.35 -0.52 2.52
C GLU A 256 12.45 -1.51 3.27
N SER A 257 13.01 -2.42 4.07
CA SER A 257 12.23 -3.36 4.88
C SER A 257 11.38 -2.67 5.94
N MET A 258 11.84 -1.56 6.51
CA MET A 258 11.10 -0.78 7.51
C MET A 258 9.78 -0.22 6.96
N PHE A 259 9.65 -0.07 5.65
CA PHE A 259 8.41 0.37 5.00
C PHE A 259 7.22 -0.56 5.32
N PHE A 260 7.46 -1.85 5.47
CA PHE A 260 6.41 -2.83 5.77
C PHE A 260 5.82 -2.70 7.19
N LEU A 261 6.46 -1.96 8.08
CA LEU A 261 5.90 -1.61 9.39
C LEU A 261 4.79 -0.55 9.30
N VAL A 262 4.83 0.30 8.28
CA VAL A 262 3.96 1.47 8.18
C VAL A 262 3.02 1.44 6.97
N TRP A 263 3.39 0.71 5.91
CA TRP A 263 2.61 0.68 4.69
C TRP A 263 1.38 -0.21 4.81
N SER A 264 0.20 0.36 4.51
CA SER A 264 -1.08 -0.39 4.54
C SER A 264 -1.20 -1.25 5.81
N CYS A 265 -1.02 -0.60 6.97
CA CYS A 265 -0.91 -1.25 8.26
C CYS A 265 -2.22 -1.08 9.07
N PRO A 266 -3.23 -1.96 8.90
CA PRO A 266 -4.43 -1.97 9.74
C PRO A 266 -4.05 -2.15 11.21
N GLN A 267 -4.95 -1.74 12.11
CA GLN A 267 -4.70 -1.75 13.55
C GLN A 267 -4.25 -3.13 14.09
N GLN A 268 -4.80 -4.21 13.56
CA GLN A 268 -4.42 -5.58 13.96
C GLN A 268 -2.96 -5.91 13.55
N VAL A 269 -2.56 -5.52 12.33
CA VAL A 269 -1.19 -5.71 11.84
C VAL A 269 -0.22 -4.83 12.63
N LEU A 270 -0.60 -3.58 12.93
CA LEU A 270 0.19 -2.70 13.78
C LEU A 270 0.40 -3.33 15.17
N ALA A 271 -0.67 -3.79 15.81
CA ALA A 271 -0.59 -4.41 17.12
C ALA A 271 0.31 -5.66 17.12
N ALA A 272 0.23 -6.49 16.07
CA ALA A 272 1.09 -7.67 15.93
C ALA A 272 2.56 -7.29 15.74
N ASN A 273 2.85 -6.32 14.87
CA ASN A 273 4.21 -5.81 14.69
C ASN A 273 4.79 -5.27 16.02
N LEU A 274 4.00 -4.50 16.77
CA LEU A 274 4.44 -3.95 18.05
C LEU A 274 4.68 -5.04 19.11
N ARG A 275 3.82 -6.07 19.19
CA ARG A 275 4.04 -7.21 20.11
C ARG A 275 5.33 -7.95 19.77
N GLU A 276 5.60 -8.22 18.49
CA GLU A 276 6.83 -8.87 18.06
C GLU A 276 8.06 -8.04 18.39
N LEU A 277 8.04 -6.74 18.08
CA LEU A 277 9.16 -5.84 18.31
C LEU A 277 9.43 -5.57 19.79
N SER A 278 8.37 -5.57 20.63
CA SER A 278 8.50 -5.38 22.08
C SER A 278 8.77 -6.67 22.86
N CYS A 279 8.88 -7.82 22.16
CA CYS A 279 8.99 -9.14 22.78
C CYS A 279 7.86 -9.43 23.79
N ALA A 280 6.70 -8.79 23.62
CA ALA A 280 5.54 -9.04 24.46
C ALA A 280 4.98 -10.43 24.15
N VAL A 281 5.29 -11.38 25.00
CA VAL A 281 4.74 -12.76 24.95
C VAL A 281 3.36 -12.74 25.60
N HIS A 282 2.41 -13.40 24.99
CA HIS A 282 1.11 -13.73 25.61
C HIS A 282 1.11 -15.15 26.10
#